data_8958f85218c8782c7bdfc1f49eef9816
#
_entry.id   8958f85218c8782c7bdfc1f49eef9816
#
_cell.length_a   1.000
_cell.length_b   1.000
_cell.length_c   1.000
_cell.angle_alpha   90.00
_cell.angle_beta   90.00
_cell.angle_gamma   90.00
#
_symmetry.space_group_name_H-M   'P 1'
#
loop_
_entity.id
_entity.type
_entity.pdbx_description
1 polymer ?
#
loop_
_entity_poly.entity_id
_entity_poly.type
_entity_poly.pdbx_seq_one_letter_code
_entity_poly.pdbx_strand_id
1 'polypeptide(L)'
;MKRREAIQLFTAAAATTAIGGRVFAQSQKLRVLILGGTGFLGPHFVEALQAGGHQLTLFNRGKSNPGLFNNLETLIGDRDGKLDALKGREWDVVIDDSGYVPRQVQLTADLLKDHIRHYIFVSSISVYGTFPKPGLNEDDKVATPPDAKVEEVTGETYAGLKAGCEQVIESTYGARSTIVRPHYVVGPGDSTDRFTYWVVRVARGGQVLAPGSANDPLKYIDVRDLAAFMRRCAEQRPAGRFNACTPPGAHT
;
A
#
# COMPACT_ATOMS: atom_id res chain seq x y z
N MET A 1 10.46 62.13 7.59
CA MET A 1 9.61 61.11 6.94
C MET A 1 8.16 61.33 7.39
N LYS A 2 7.29 61.74 6.48
CA LYS A 2 5.88 62.05 6.81
C LYS A 2 5.07 60.74 6.91
N ARG A 3 4.13 60.66 7.86
CA ARG A 3 3.30 59.45 8.15
C ARG A 3 2.69 58.80 6.89
N ARG A 4 2.45 59.56 5.82
CA ARG A 4 1.93 59.05 4.53
C ARG A 4 2.94 58.21 3.73
N GLU A 5 4.23 58.48 3.83
CA GLU A 5 5.30 57.75 3.12
C GLU A 5 5.54 56.37 3.77
N ALA A 6 5.39 56.28 5.11
CA ALA A 6 5.48 55.03 5.82
C ALA A 6 4.31 54.07 5.51
N ILE A 7 3.10 54.60 5.27
CA ILE A 7 1.93 53.80 4.91
C ILE A 7 2.04 53.25 3.47
N GLN A 8 2.63 54.03 2.55
CA GLN A 8 2.84 53.56 1.15
C GLN A 8 3.93 52.50 1.07
N LEU A 9 4.92 52.51 1.93
CA LEU A 9 5.93 51.45 1.99
C LEU A 9 5.40 50.16 2.61
N PHE A 10 4.46 50.24 3.56
CA PHE A 10 3.81 49.07 4.16
C PHE A 10 2.80 48.40 3.22
N THR A 11 2.10 49.17 2.39
CA THR A 11 1.17 48.62 1.39
C THR A 11 1.88 47.94 0.21
N ALA A 12 3.08 48.37 -0.18
CA ALA A 12 3.87 47.71 -1.21
C ALA A 12 4.51 46.41 -0.72
N ALA A 13 4.86 46.28 0.58
CA ALA A 13 5.40 45.06 1.15
C ALA A 13 4.33 43.97 1.43
N ALA A 14 3.08 44.39 1.67
CA ALA A 14 1.97 43.45 1.91
C ALA A 14 1.38 42.86 0.60
N ALA A 15 1.58 43.49 -0.53
CA ALA A 15 1.09 43.01 -1.82
C ALA A 15 1.97 41.92 -2.46
N THR A 16 3.23 41.78 -2.04
CA THR A 16 4.15 40.76 -2.57
C THR A 16 4.11 39.44 -1.80
N THR A 17 3.46 39.37 -0.63
CA THR A 17 3.30 38.12 0.13
C THR A 17 1.97 37.40 -0.08
N ALA A 18 1.03 37.98 -0.84
CA ALA A 18 -0.29 37.40 -1.08
C ALA A 18 -0.42 36.62 -2.39
N ILE A 19 0.64 36.55 -3.21
CA ILE A 19 0.69 35.69 -4.41
C ILE A 19 1.75 34.59 -4.20
N GLY A 20 1.76 34.02 -3.02
CA GLY A 20 2.26 32.68 -2.79
C GLY A 20 1.20 31.69 -3.29
N GLY A 21 0.91 31.71 -4.58
CA GLY A 21 0.22 30.58 -5.19
C GLY A 21 0.98 29.34 -4.77
N ARG A 22 0.30 28.41 -4.08
CA ARG A 22 0.80 27.06 -3.93
C ARG A 22 1.05 26.59 -5.37
N VAL A 23 2.28 26.72 -5.84
CA VAL A 23 2.75 25.96 -6.97
C VAL A 23 2.59 24.51 -6.48
N PHE A 24 1.46 23.89 -6.85
CA PHE A 24 1.39 22.45 -6.80
C PHE A 24 2.53 22.01 -7.67
N ALA A 25 3.64 21.63 -7.07
CA ALA A 25 4.73 21.00 -7.78
C ALA A 25 4.07 19.87 -8.55
N GLN A 26 4.04 20.00 -9.87
CA GLN A 26 3.48 18.99 -10.76
C GLN A 26 4.22 17.71 -10.40
N SER A 27 3.52 16.73 -9.85
CA SER A 27 4.13 15.50 -9.35
C SER A 27 4.96 14.92 -10.48
N GLN A 28 6.25 14.71 -10.24
CA GLN A 28 7.15 14.16 -11.27
C GLN A 28 6.55 12.84 -11.75
N LYS A 29 6.41 12.68 -13.05
CA LYS A 29 5.95 11.42 -13.64
C LYS A 29 6.92 10.30 -13.28
N LEU A 30 6.45 9.34 -12.51
CA LEU A 30 7.25 8.19 -12.04
C LEU A 30 7.08 7.01 -12.98
N ARG A 31 8.13 6.19 -13.08
CA ARG A 31 8.08 4.83 -13.62
C ARG A 31 7.83 3.88 -12.44
N VAL A 32 6.67 3.25 -12.41
CA VAL A 32 6.25 2.39 -11.29
C VAL A 32 6.10 0.95 -11.77
N LEU A 33 6.81 0.03 -11.13
CA LEU A 33 6.61 -1.40 -11.28
C LEU A 33 5.62 -1.89 -10.22
N ILE A 34 4.59 -2.62 -10.63
CA ILE A 34 3.66 -3.30 -9.73
C ILE A 34 3.90 -4.80 -9.84
N LEU A 35 4.37 -5.41 -8.74
CA LEU A 35 4.50 -6.86 -8.62
C LEU A 35 3.15 -7.43 -8.19
N GLY A 36 2.40 -7.97 -9.17
CA GLY A 36 1.00 -8.36 -9.06
C GLY A 36 0.11 -7.54 -9.99
N GLY A 37 -0.76 -6.70 -9.44
CA GLY A 37 -1.54 -5.70 -10.17
C GLY A 37 -2.87 -6.21 -10.76
N THR A 38 -3.18 -7.50 -10.75
CA THR A 38 -4.40 -8.05 -11.38
C THR A 38 -5.33 -8.79 -10.41
N GLY A 39 -4.98 -8.82 -9.11
CA GLY A 39 -5.84 -9.30 -8.03
C GLY A 39 -6.80 -8.22 -7.52
N PHE A 40 -7.33 -8.38 -6.29
CA PHE A 40 -8.30 -7.45 -5.72
C PHE A 40 -7.75 -6.01 -5.57
N LEU A 41 -6.56 -5.85 -4.98
CA LEU A 41 -5.99 -4.53 -4.70
C LEU A 41 -5.40 -3.86 -5.95
N GLY A 42 -4.76 -4.67 -6.79
CA GLY A 42 -3.97 -4.22 -7.93
C GLY A 42 -4.69 -3.27 -8.88
N PRO A 43 -5.92 -3.56 -9.34
CA PRO A 43 -6.66 -2.67 -10.22
C PRO A 43 -6.84 -1.26 -9.65
N HIS A 44 -7.15 -1.15 -8.36
CA HIS A 44 -7.31 0.14 -7.69
C HIS A 44 -5.98 0.91 -7.58
N PHE A 45 -4.86 0.21 -7.35
CA PHE A 45 -3.53 0.83 -7.37
C PHE A 45 -3.18 1.33 -8.77
N VAL A 46 -3.45 0.53 -9.79
CA VAL A 46 -3.24 0.91 -11.19
C VAL A 46 -4.04 2.17 -11.53
N GLU A 47 -5.34 2.19 -11.25
CA GLU A 47 -6.21 3.34 -11.52
C GLU A 47 -5.74 4.61 -10.80
N ALA A 48 -5.43 4.52 -9.50
CA ALA A 48 -4.97 5.65 -8.71
C ALA A 48 -3.64 6.23 -9.24
N LEU A 49 -2.70 5.37 -9.63
CA LEU A 49 -1.40 5.78 -10.17
C LEU A 49 -1.53 6.34 -11.59
N GLN A 50 -2.37 5.77 -12.44
CA GLN A 50 -2.67 6.31 -13.77
C GLN A 50 -3.31 7.70 -13.69
N ALA A 51 -4.26 7.89 -12.75
CA ALA A 51 -4.84 9.20 -12.47
C ALA A 51 -3.80 10.24 -12.00
N GLY A 52 -2.67 9.77 -11.41
CA GLY A 52 -1.49 10.59 -11.09
C GLY A 52 -0.58 10.89 -12.29
N GLY A 53 -0.86 10.32 -13.45
CA GLY A 53 -0.05 10.49 -14.66
C GLY A 53 1.24 9.66 -14.68
N HIS A 54 1.37 8.66 -13.79
CA HIS A 54 2.56 7.81 -13.72
C HIS A 54 2.60 6.78 -14.86
N GLN A 55 3.79 6.32 -15.19
CA GLN A 55 4.00 5.24 -16.15
C GLN A 55 4.09 3.91 -15.40
N LEU A 56 3.25 2.96 -15.76
CA LEU A 56 3.13 1.69 -15.05
C LEU A 56 3.64 0.53 -15.89
N THR A 57 4.31 -0.39 -15.22
CA THR A 57 4.66 -1.73 -15.71
C THR A 57 4.12 -2.74 -14.70
N LEU A 58 3.42 -3.75 -15.17
CA LEU A 58 2.98 -4.87 -14.34
C LEU A 58 3.94 -6.04 -14.48
N PHE A 59 4.16 -6.79 -13.39
CA PHE A 59 4.86 -8.07 -13.42
C PHE A 59 4.02 -9.12 -12.71
N ASN A 60 3.55 -10.11 -13.44
CA ASN A 60 2.70 -11.19 -12.91
C ASN A 60 2.79 -12.46 -13.74
N ARG A 61 2.08 -13.51 -13.31
CA ARG A 61 2.08 -14.83 -13.97
C ARG A 61 1.15 -14.91 -15.18
N GLY A 62 0.40 -13.88 -15.51
CA GLY A 62 -0.62 -13.90 -16.57
C GLY A 62 -1.82 -14.82 -16.30
N LYS A 63 -2.05 -15.22 -15.04
CA LYS A 63 -3.10 -16.19 -14.68
C LYS A 63 -4.37 -15.53 -14.14
N SER A 64 -4.24 -14.50 -13.31
CA SER A 64 -5.37 -13.80 -12.70
C SER A 64 -5.79 -12.64 -13.62
N ASN A 65 -7.06 -12.64 -14.04
CA ASN A 65 -7.65 -11.60 -14.91
C ASN A 65 -6.74 -11.25 -16.11
N PRO A 66 -6.39 -12.22 -16.95
CA PRO A 66 -5.55 -11.98 -18.12
C PRO A 66 -6.23 -10.97 -19.04
N GLY A 67 -5.48 -9.96 -19.48
CA GLY A 67 -6.00 -8.92 -20.35
C GLY A 67 -6.73 -7.74 -19.65
N LEU A 68 -6.78 -7.71 -18.32
CA LEU A 68 -7.42 -6.61 -17.59
C LEU A 68 -6.84 -5.23 -17.95
N PHE A 69 -5.54 -5.16 -18.23
CA PHE A 69 -4.82 -3.92 -18.59
C PHE A 69 -4.03 -4.08 -19.89
N ASN A 70 -4.72 -4.34 -21.00
CA ASN A 70 -4.08 -4.50 -22.32
C ASN A 70 -3.33 -3.26 -22.81
N ASN A 71 -3.60 -2.10 -22.22
CA ASN A 71 -2.96 -0.83 -22.51
C ASN A 71 -1.69 -0.57 -21.68
N LEU A 72 -1.33 -1.47 -20.77
CA LEU A 72 -0.13 -1.38 -19.94
C LEU A 72 0.91 -2.42 -20.35
N GLU A 73 2.18 -2.05 -20.23
CA GLU A 73 3.25 -3.02 -20.33
C GLU A 73 3.11 -4.06 -19.24
N THR A 74 2.96 -5.33 -19.64
CA THR A 74 2.89 -6.45 -18.70
C THR A 74 4.03 -7.41 -18.97
N LEU A 75 4.90 -7.58 -17.99
CA LEU A 75 6.00 -8.54 -17.99
C LEU A 75 5.53 -9.84 -17.35
N ILE A 76 5.65 -10.93 -18.09
CA ILE A 76 5.22 -12.26 -17.62
C ILE A 76 6.41 -12.95 -16.96
N GLY A 77 6.19 -13.44 -15.73
CA GLY A 77 7.18 -14.18 -14.97
C GLY A 77 6.58 -14.74 -13.68
N ASP A 78 7.43 -15.36 -12.87
CA ASP A 78 7.03 -15.87 -11.56
C ASP A 78 8.08 -15.48 -10.53
N ARG A 79 7.63 -15.02 -9.36
CA ARG A 79 8.52 -14.63 -8.25
C ARG A 79 9.32 -15.82 -7.71
N ASP A 80 8.92 -17.03 -8.04
CA ASP A 80 9.65 -18.25 -7.75
C ASP A 80 10.77 -18.52 -8.78
N GLY A 81 11.64 -17.53 -8.96
CA GLY A 81 12.86 -17.61 -9.76
C GLY A 81 12.74 -17.32 -11.26
N LYS A 82 11.54 -17.05 -11.79
CA LYS A 82 11.36 -16.66 -13.21
C LYS A 82 11.28 -15.16 -13.36
N LEU A 83 12.40 -14.48 -13.10
CA LEU A 83 12.50 -13.01 -13.01
C LEU A 83 13.19 -12.36 -14.22
N ASP A 84 13.49 -13.11 -15.28
CA ASP A 84 14.29 -12.64 -16.41
C ASP A 84 13.71 -11.39 -17.08
N ALA A 85 12.39 -11.26 -17.12
CA ALA A 85 11.73 -10.09 -17.70
C ALA A 85 11.99 -8.77 -16.94
N LEU A 86 12.48 -8.84 -15.69
CA LEU A 86 12.84 -7.67 -14.88
C LEU A 86 14.31 -7.27 -15.06
N LYS A 87 15.17 -8.13 -15.60
CA LYS A 87 16.62 -7.86 -15.71
C LYS A 87 16.93 -6.70 -16.63
N GLY A 88 17.90 -5.86 -16.24
CA GLY A 88 18.37 -4.72 -17.02
C GLY A 88 17.37 -3.56 -17.14
N ARG A 89 16.32 -3.55 -16.34
CA ARG A 89 15.30 -2.50 -16.29
C ARG A 89 15.39 -1.68 -15.01
N GLU A 90 14.88 -0.47 -15.08
CA GLU A 90 14.89 0.47 -13.95
C GLU A 90 13.51 1.08 -13.72
N TRP A 91 13.18 1.29 -12.47
CA TRP A 91 11.96 1.99 -12.05
C TRP A 91 12.26 3.00 -10.93
N ASP A 92 11.41 3.98 -10.76
CA ASP A 92 11.52 4.92 -9.65
C ASP A 92 10.95 4.29 -8.37
N VAL A 93 9.84 3.55 -8.50
CA VAL A 93 9.15 2.90 -7.38
C VAL A 93 8.69 1.50 -7.75
N VAL A 94 8.81 0.58 -6.81
CA VAL A 94 8.15 -0.73 -6.85
C VAL A 94 7.01 -0.75 -5.84
N ILE A 95 5.85 -1.27 -6.23
CA ILE A 95 4.74 -1.61 -5.36
C ILE A 95 4.54 -3.12 -5.40
N ASP A 96 4.70 -3.77 -4.26
CA ASP A 96 4.58 -5.21 -4.12
C ASP A 96 3.28 -5.58 -3.40
N ASP A 97 2.27 -5.98 -4.15
CA ASP A 97 0.98 -6.48 -3.63
C ASP A 97 0.87 -8.01 -3.64
N SER A 98 1.94 -8.71 -4.00
CA SER A 98 1.97 -10.17 -4.19
C SER A 98 3.05 -10.90 -3.38
N GLY A 99 3.69 -10.23 -2.41
CA GLY A 99 4.71 -10.80 -1.55
C GLY A 99 4.11 -11.57 -0.37
N TYR A 100 4.19 -12.91 -0.40
CA TYR A 100 3.68 -13.78 0.67
C TYR A 100 4.77 -14.65 1.30
N VAL A 101 5.83 -14.98 0.55
CA VAL A 101 6.91 -15.87 0.97
C VAL A 101 8.23 -15.11 1.02
N PRO A 102 8.95 -15.08 2.16
CA PRO A 102 10.19 -14.29 2.31
C PRO A 102 11.24 -14.59 1.25
N ARG A 103 11.46 -15.88 0.90
CA ARG A 103 12.41 -16.26 -0.15
C ARG A 103 12.07 -15.64 -1.51
N GLN A 104 10.81 -15.68 -1.91
CA GLN A 104 10.36 -15.10 -3.19
C GLN A 104 10.49 -13.57 -3.19
N VAL A 105 10.23 -12.94 -2.05
CA VAL A 105 10.45 -11.49 -1.86
C VAL A 105 11.94 -11.18 -1.94
N GLN A 106 12.80 -12.00 -1.31
CA GLN A 106 14.26 -11.83 -1.34
C GLN A 106 14.80 -11.90 -2.78
N LEU A 107 14.41 -12.92 -3.56
CA LEU A 107 14.84 -13.04 -4.96
C LEU A 107 14.53 -11.79 -5.79
N THR A 108 13.35 -11.23 -5.59
CA THR A 108 12.92 -10.02 -6.30
C THR A 108 13.65 -8.78 -5.77
N ALA A 109 13.79 -8.68 -4.44
CA ALA A 109 14.47 -7.57 -3.78
C ALA A 109 15.94 -7.49 -4.19
N ASP A 110 16.65 -8.61 -4.21
CA ASP A 110 18.05 -8.66 -4.62
C ASP A 110 18.25 -8.23 -6.08
N LEU A 111 17.37 -8.71 -6.98
CA LEU A 111 17.43 -8.34 -8.38
C LEU A 111 17.19 -6.84 -8.61
N LEU A 112 16.29 -6.23 -7.85
CA LEU A 112 15.88 -4.84 -8.05
C LEU A 112 16.66 -3.83 -7.19
N LYS A 113 17.51 -4.27 -6.27
CA LYS A 113 18.17 -3.45 -5.23
C LYS A 113 18.81 -2.17 -5.78
N ASP A 114 19.54 -2.28 -6.89
CA ASP A 114 20.28 -1.18 -7.49
C ASP A 114 19.56 -0.53 -8.66
N HIS A 115 18.35 -1.02 -8.99
CA HIS A 115 17.56 -0.61 -10.16
C HIS A 115 16.30 0.17 -9.80
N ILE A 116 16.08 0.44 -8.51
CA ILE A 116 14.93 1.21 -8.02
C ILE A 116 15.34 2.24 -6.97
N ARG A 117 14.54 3.29 -6.83
CA ARG A 117 14.76 4.30 -5.81
C ARG A 117 14.01 3.99 -4.52
N HIS A 118 12.83 3.37 -4.61
CA HIS A 118 11.99 3.10 -3.45
C HIS A 118 11.14 1.85 -3.62
N TYR A 119 11.00 1.07 -2.54
CA TYR A 119 10.18 -0.14 -2.51
C TYR A 119 9.01 0.04 -1.54
N ILE A 120 7.78 -0.19 -2.00
CA ILE A 120 6.57 -0.16 -1.19
C ILE A 120 6.03 -1.59 -1.10
N PHE A 121 5.99 -2.11 0.12
CA PHE A 121 5.51 -3.47 0.39
C PHE A 121 4.11 -3.42 1.01
N VAL A 122 3.16 -4.11 0.40
CA VAL A 122 1.83 -4.32 0.96
C VAL A 122 1.89 -5.51 1.91
N SER A 123 1.99 -5.21 3.20
CA SER A 123 1.94 -6.18 4.29
C SER A 123 0.51 -6.42 4.76
N SER A 124 0.31 -6.60 6.05
CA SER A 124 -1.00 -6.77 6.71
C SER A 124 -0.87 -6.45 8.19
N ILE A 125 -1.92 -5.97 8.82
CA ILE A 125 -1.98 -5.89 10.30
C ILE A 125 -1.90 -7.28 10.96
N SER A 126 -2.15 -8.34 10.22
CA SER A 126 -2.00 -9.72 10.73
C SER A 126 -0.58 -10.02 11.21
N VAL A 127 0.43 -9.23 10.82
CA VAL A 127 1.80 -9.37 11.33
C VAL A 127 1.88 -9.24 12.85
N TYR A 128 0.92 -8.59 13.51
CA TYR A 128 0.87 -8.52 14.97
C TYR A 128 0.43 -9.84 15.65
N GLY A 129 -0.03 -10.81 14.87
CA GLY A 129 -0.48 -12.12 15.40
C GLY A 129 -1.79 -12.02 16.16
N THR A 130 -1.77 -12.23 17.46
CA THR A 130 -2.96 -12.38 18.29
C THR A 130 -3.58 -11.08 18.81
N PHE A 131 -3.13 -9.91 18.38
CA PHE A 131 -3.63 -8.60 18.88
C PHE A 131 -3.72 -8.53 20.41
N PRO A 132 -2.60 -8.56 21.14
CA PRO A 132 -2.60 -8.75 22.60
C PRO A 132 -3.17 -7.56 23.38
N LYS A 133 -3.34 -6.41 22.76
CA LYS A 133 -3.87 -5.18 23.38
C LYS A 133 -4.55 -4.27 22.35
N PRO A 134 -5.51 -3.42 22.75
CA PRO A 134 -5.99 -2.31 21.92
C PRO A 134 -4.86 -1.28 21.67
N GLY A 135 -4.96 -0.55 20.56
CA GLY A 135 -4.04 0.56 20.26
C GLY A 135 -2.64 0.14 19.85
N LEU A 136 -2.51 -1.02 19.19
CA LEU A 136 -1.25 -1.41 18.54
C LEU A 136 -0.79 -0.34 17.56
N ASN A 137 0.50 -0.04 17.58
CA ASN A 137 1.16 0.88 16.67
C ASN A 137 2.29 0.19 15.91
N GLU A 138 2.93 0.90 15.01
CA GLU A 138 3.92 0.36 14.09
C GLU A 138 5.19 -0.17 14.75
N ASP A 139 5.49 0.26 15.99
CA ASP A 139 6.64 -0.18 16.79
C ASP A 139 6.34 -1.41 17.65
N ASP A 140 5.08 -1.82 17.75
CA ASP A 140 4.71 -3.01 18.49
C ASP A 140 5.28 -4.29 17.84
N LYS A 141 5.54 -5.27 18.71
CA LYS A 141 6.13 -6.56 18.31
C LYS A 141 5.24 -7.29 17.28
N VAL A 142 5.86 -7.73 16.21
CA VAL A 142 5.23 -8.58 15.20
C VAL A 142 5.48 -10.07 15.45
N ALA A 143 4.74 -10.92 14.75
CA ALA A 143 4.92 -12.37 14.79
C ALA A 143 6.34 -12.76 14.40
N THR A 144 6.83 -13.83 14.99
CA THR A 144 8.12 -14.41 14.61
C THR A 144 7.97 -15.10 13.24
N PRO A 145 8.86 -14.82 12.27
CA PRO A 145 8.86 -15.58 11.02
C PRO A 145 9.03 -17.09 11.31
N PRO A 146 8.35 -17.94 10.56
CA PRO A 146 8.54 -19.39 10.69
C PRO A 146 9.94 -19.79 10.20
N ASP A 147 10.28 -21.07 10.40
CA ASP A 147 11.49 -21.65 9.76
C ASP A 147 11.50 -21.33 8.25
N ALA A 148 12.69 -21.04 7.71
CA ALA A 148 12.88 -20.66 6.30
C ALA A 148 12.38 -21.71 5.30
N LYS A 149 12.14 -22.93 5.74
CA LYS A 149 11.57 -24.01 4.92
C LYS A 149 10.04 -23.94 4.81
N VAL A 150 9.38 -23.15 5.66
CA VAL A 150 7.92 -22.99 5.66
C VAL A 150 7.54 -21.94 4.62
N GLU A 151 6.97 -22.37 3.52
CA GLU A 151 6.50 -21.50 2.43
C GLU A 151 4.99 -21.62 2.17
N GLU A 152 4.32 -22.58 2.81
CA GLU A 152 2.88 -22.74 2.68
C GLU A 152 2.16 -21.62 3.44
N VAL A 153 1.31 -20.89 2.72
CA VAL A 153 0.51 -19.78 3.27
C VAL A 153 -0.81 -20.31 3.80
N THR A 154 -0.90 -20.45 5.10
CA THR A 154 -2.11 -20.86 5.83
C THR A 154 -2.53 -19.77 6.82
N GLY A 155 -3.68 -19.94 7.49
CA GLY A 155 -4.07 -19.02 8.57
C GLY A 155 -3.06 -18.94 9.71
N GLU A 156 -2.32 -20.02 9.98
CA GLU A 156 -1.32 -20.11 11.04
C GLU A 156 0.02 -19.48 10.62
N THR A 157 0.44 -19.69 9.37
CA THR A 157 1.76 -19.24 8.90
C THR A 157 1.75 -17.82 8.34
N TYR A 158 0.59 -17.30 7.93
CA TYR A 158 0.44 -16.02 7.23
C TYR A 158 1.10 -14.84 7.96
N ALA A 159 0.81 -14.70 9.25
CA ALA A 159 1.35 -13.60 10.08
C ALA A 159 2.88 -13.59 10.08
N GLY A 160 3.48 -14.76 10.38
CA GLY A 160 4.93 -14.92 10.42
C GLY A 160 5.59 -14.78 9.04
N LEU A 161 4.98 -15.31 7.98
CA LEU A 161 5.49 -15.17 6.63
C LEU A 161 5.49 -13.71 6.19
N LYS A 162 4.41 -12.95 6.45
CA LYS A 162 4.35 -11.51 6.13
C LYS A 162 5.38 -10.73 6.95
N ALA A 163 5.57 -11.04 8.23
CA ALA A 163 6.62 -10.44 9.05
C ALA A 163 8.02 -10.73 8.50
N GLY A 164 8.28 -11.95 8.03
CA GLY A 164 9.51 -12.31 7.35
C GLY A 164 9.72 -11.54 6.05
N CYS A 165 8.67 -11.30 5.26
CA CYS A 165 8.75 -10.46 4.07
C CYS A 165 9.10 -9.00 4.42
N GLU A 166 8.52 -8.44 5.49
CA GLU A 166 8.90 -7.10 5.97
C GLU A 166 10.38 -7.02 6.33
N GLN A 167 10.92 -8.02 7.06
CA GLN A 167 12.33 -8.07 7.41
C GLN A 167 13.25 -8.10 6.19
N VAL A 168 12.87 -8.86 5.16
CA VAL A 168 13.61 -8.88 3.87
C VAL A 168 13.66 -7.49 3.26
N ILE A 169 12.53 -6.81 3.16
CA ILE A 169 12.45 -5.49 2.55
C ILE A 169 13.23 -4.45 3.37
N GLU A 170 13.08 -4.45 4.68
CA GLU A 170 13.79 -3.52 5.57
C GLU A 170 15.31 -3.74 5.53
N SER A 171 15.76 -4.99 5.54
CA SER A 171 17.21 -5.30 5.48
C SER A 171 17.83 -4.96 4.13
N THR A 172 17.05 -5.06 3.03
CA THR A 172 17.55 -4.80 1.67
C THR A 172 17.56 -3.31 1.34
N TYR A 173 16.49 -2.58 1.73
CA TYR A 173 16.25 -1.20 1.29
C TYR A 173 16.39 -0.15 2.39
N GLY A 174 16.22 -0.50 3.67
CA GLY A 174 16.31 0.44 4.80
C GLY A 174 15.41 1.66 4.60
N ALA A 175 16.00 2.85 4.63
CA ALA A 175 15.27 4.12 4.43
C ALA A 175 14.66 4.29 3.03
N ARG A 176 14.92 3.38 2.10
CA ARG A 176 14.29 3.35 0.78
C ARG A 176 13.08 2.42 0.72
N SER A 177 12.46 2.11 1.85
CA SER A 177 11.28 1.25 1.92
C SER A 177 10.12 1.88 2.69
N THR A 178 8.92 1.58 2.21
CA THR A 178 7.65 1.83 2.90
C THR A 178 6.95 0.49 3.08
N ILE A 179 6.55 0.17 4.29
CA ILE A 179 5.74 -1.00 4.60
C ILE A 179 4.34 -0.53 4.97
N VAL A 180 3.34 -0.95 4.22
CA VAL A 180 1.94 -0.64 4.50
C VAL A 180 1.27 -1.88 5.07
N ARG A 181 0.69 -1.76 6.25
CA ARG A 181 -0.05 -2.82 6.97
C ARG A 181 -1.55 -2.50 6.93
N PRO A 182 -2.27 -2.85 5.85
CA PRO A 182 -3.70 -2.62 5.80
C PRO A 182 -4.44 -3.53 6.78
N HIS A 183 -5.52 -3.00 7.33
CA HIS A 183 -6.54 -3.76 8.07
C HIS A 183 -7.45 -4.51 7.07
N TYR A 184 -8.64 -4.93 7.47
CA TYR A 184 -9.60 -5.51 6.52
C TYR A 184 -9.84 -4.54 5.37
N VAL A 185 -9.36 -4.91 4.19
CA VAL A 185 -9.61 -4.13 2.98
C VAL A 185 -10.98 -4.52 2.44
N VAL A 186 -11.82 -3.54 2.22
CA VAL A 186 -13.20 -3.69 1.72
C VAL A 186 -13.41 -2.83 0.48
N GLY A 187 -14.41 -3.15 -0.31
CA GLY A 187 -14.79 -2.33 -1.46
C GLY A 187 -14.98 -3.12 -2.75
N PRO A 188 -15.12 -2.43 -3.88
CA PRO A 188 -15.39 -3.07 -5.17
C PRO A 188 -14.33 -4.10 -5.54
N GLY A 189 -14.77 -5.29 -5.94
CA GLY A 189 -13.86 -6.38 -6.33
C GLY A 189 -13.38 -7.29 -5.19
N ASP A 190 -13.80 -7.05 -3.93
CA ASP A 190 -13.55 -7.98 -2.84
C ASP A 190 -14.37 -9.26 -3.03
N SER A 191 -13.69 -10.33 -3.45
CA SER A 191 -14.31 -11.65 -3.67
C SER A 191 -14.55 -12.44 -2.39
N THR A 192 -14.07 -11.93 -1.23
CA THR A 192 -14.19 -12.65 0.06
C THR A 192 -15.54 -12.45 0.72
N ASP A 193 -16.30 -11.47 0.27
CA ASP A 193 -17.64 -11.10 0.76
C ASP A 193 -17.71 -10.78 2.28
N ARG A 194 -16.57 -10.57 2.91
CA ARG A 194 -16.46 -10.38 4.38
C ARG A 194 -17.22 -9.17 4.91
N PHE A 195 -17.35 -8.12 4.10
CA PHE A 195 -18.08 -6.91 4.45
C PHE A 195 -19.47 -6.87 3.79
N THR A 196 -19.54 -7.14 2.50
CA THR A 196 -20.77 -7.09 1.69
C THR A 196 -21.83 -8.05 2.23
N TYR A 197 -21.42 -9.23 2.72
CA TYR A 197 -22.31 -10.19 3.37
C TYR A 197 -23.17 -9.54 4.46
N TRP A 198 -22.56 -8.79 5.35
CA TRP A 198 -23.27 -8.17 6.48
C TRP A 198 -24.29 -7.13 6.02
N VAL A 199 -23.90 -6.25 5.11
CA VAL A 199 -24.78 -5.23 4.52
C VAL A 199 -26.01 -5.88 3.87
N VAL A 200 -25.78 -6.87 3.03
CA VAL A 200 -26.85 -7.59 2.32
C VAL A 200 -27.68 -8.43 3.28
N ARG A 201 -27.04 -9.09 4.25
CA ARG A 201 -27.73 -9.94 5.23
C ARG A 201 -28.67 -9.12 6.12
N VAL A 202 -28.22 -7.96 6.60
CA VAL A 202 -29.04 -7.06 7.43
C VAL A 202 -30.18 -6.45 6.61
N ALA A 203 -29.91 -6.03 5.37
CA ALA A 203 -30.93 -5.46 4.48
C ALA A 203 -32.09 -6.44 4.18
N ARG A 204 -31.85 -7.75 4.21
CA ARG A 204 -32.89 -8.79 4.05
C ARG A 204 -33.82 -8.91 5.24
N GLY A 205 -33.47 -8.35 6.39
CA GLY A 205 -34.26 -8.42 7.63
C GLY A 205 -34.32 -9.82 8.26
N GLY A 206 -35.25 -10.01 9.18
CA GLY A 206 -35.37 -11.24 9.96
C GLY A 206 -34.31 -11.36 11.05
N GLN A 207 -34.16 -12.57 11.62
CA GLN A 207 -33.15 -12.82 12.65
C GLN A 207 -31.75 -12.89 12.04
N VAL A 208 -30.80 -12.13 12.64
CA VAL A 208 -29.40 -12.10 12.24
C VAL A 208 -28.55 -12.50 13.42
N LEU A 209 -27.72 -13.53 13.27
CA LEU A 209 -26.70 -13.85 14.25
C LEU A 209 -25.57 -12.84 14.13
N ALA A 210 -25.44 -11.94 15.09
CA ALA A 210 -24.36 -10.98 15.19
C ALA A 210 -23.33 -11.51 16.20
N PRO A 211 -22.10 -11.82 15.80
CA PRO A 211 -21.04 -12.23 16.72
C PRO A 211 -20.52 -11.02 17.51
N GLY A 212 -20.11 -11.27 18.78
CA GLY A 212 -19.51 -10.23 19.62
C GLY A 212 -20.55 -9.30 20.26
N SER A 213 -20.13 -8.10 20.58
CA SER A 213 -20.91 -7.05 21.24
C SER A 213 -21.12 -5.86 20.30
N ALA A 214 -22.25 -5.14 20.49
CA ALA A 214 -22.52 -3.91 19.74
C ALA A 214 -21.47 -2.80 19.93
N ASN A 215 -20.66 -2.90 20.97
CA ASN A 215 -19.60 -1.93 21.27
C ASN A 215 -18.20 -2.41 20.83
N ASP A 216 -18.11 -3.56 20.18
CA ASP A 216 -16.82 -4.05 19.70
C ASP A 216 -16.30 -3.14 18.57
N PRO A 217 -15.06 -2.64 18.67
CA PRO A 217 -14.54 -1.73 17.67
C PRO A 217 -14.31 -2.46 16.34
N LEU A 218 -14.79 -1.87 15.26
CA LEU A 218 -14.58 -2.36 13.91
C LEU A 218 -13.52 -1.51 13.20
N LYS A 219 -12.55 -2.17 12.57
CA LYS A 219 -11.50 -1.53 11.77
C LYS A 219 -11.45 -2.11 10.38
N TYR A 220 -11.49 -1.24 9.40
CA TYR A 220 -11.34 -1.59 7.99
C TYR A 220 -10.70 -0.42 7.21
N ILE A 221 -10.43 -0.62 5.95
CA ILE A 221 -10.05 0.43 5.01
C ILE A 221 -10.75 0.14 3.67
N ASP A 222 -11.34 1.18 3.08
CA ASP A 222 -11.84 1.08 1.70
C ASP A 222 -10.63 0.94 0.74
N VAL A 223 -10.73 0.06 -0.23
CA VAL A 223 -9.67 -0.22 -1.20
C VAL A 223 -9.27 1.02 -1.99
N ARG A 224 -10.19 1.96 -2.22
CA ARG A 224 -9.93 3.22 -2.92
C ARG A 224 -9.12 4.19 -2.07
N ASP A 225 -9.38 4.23 -0.75
CA ASP A 225 -8.61 5.03 0.20
C ASP A 225 -7.21 4.43 0.36
N LEU A 226 -7.10 3.10 0.41
CA LEU A 226 -5.82 2.41 0.39
C LEU A 226 -5.03 2.76 -0.89
N ALA A 227 -5.69 2.72 -2.05
CA ALA A 227 -5.06 3.05 -3.33
C ALA A 227 -4.60 4.51 -3.41
N ALA A 228 -5.38 5.45 -2.88
CA ALA A 228 -4.99 6.85 -2.76
C ALA A 228 -3.77 7.02 -1.84
N PHE A 229 -3.73 6.29 -0.72
CA PHE A 229 -2.58 6.27 0.18
C PHE A 229 -1.34 5.66 -0.48
N MET A 230 -1.47 4.54 -1.19
CA MET A 230 -0.39 3.90 -1.93
C MET A 230 0.20 4.82 -3.01
N ARG A 231 -0.64 5.55 -3.74
CA ARG A 231 -0.18 6.59 -4.68
C ARG A 231 0.61 7.68 -3.95
N ARG A 232 0.12 8.18 -2.82
CA ARG A 232 0.84 9.18 -2.02
C ARG A 232 2.19 8.64 -1.54
N CYS A 233 2.25 7.38 -1.12
CA CYS A 233 3.51 6.72 -0.76
C CYS A 233 4.47 6.65 -1.95
N ALA A 234 4.00 6.37 -3.17
CA ALA A 234 4.83 6.37 -4.36
C ALA A 234 5.39 7.77 -4.69
N GLU A 235 4.58 8.81 -4.58
CA GLU A 235 4.95 10.19 -4.87
C GLU A 235 5.91 10.78 -3.81
N GLN A 236 5.68 10.51 -2.52
CA GLN A 236 6.41 11.09 -1.39
C GLN A 236 7.54 10.21 -0.86
N ARG A 237 7.47 8.90 -1.08
CA ARG A 237 8.46 7.90 -0.65
C ARG A 237 8.80 7.97 0.84
N PRO A 238 7.80 7.97 1.73
CA PRO A 238 8.06 7.98 3.17
C PRO A 238 8.73 6.68 3.58
N ALA A 239 9.78 6.76 4.38
CA ALA A 239 10.41 5.57 4.97
C ALA A 239 9.63 5.11 6.20
N GLY A 240 9.56 3.79 6.41
CA GLY A 240 9.00 3.20 7.63
C GLY A 240 7.74 2.37 7.41
N ARG A 241 7.07 2.07 8.52
CA ARG A 241 5.88 1.23 8.59
C ARG A 241 4.65 2.10 8.82
N PHE A 242 3.51 1.70 8.26
CA PHE A 242 2.24 2.44 8.37
C PHE A 242 1.07 1.47 8.51
N ASN A 243 0.35 1.56 9.61
CA ASN A 243 -0.93 0.86 9.78
C ASN A 243 -2.01 1.62 9.00
N ALA A 244 -2.54 0.98 7.97
CA ALA A 244 -3.56 1.57 7.11
C ALA A 244 -4.96 1.08 7.51
N CYS A 245 -5.67 1.88 8.29
CA CYS A 245 -7.01 1.59 8.78
C CYS A 245 -7.80 2.87 9.07
N THR A 246 -9.10 2.71 9.32
CA THR A 246 -9.93 3.81 9.81
C THR A 246 -9.40 4.38 11.13
N PRO A 247 -9.52 5.69 11.38
CA PRO A 247 -9.12 6.30 12.64
C PRO A 247 -9.78 5.63 13.85
N PRO A 248 -9.15 5.68 15.05
CA PRO A 248 -9.77 5.22 16.28
C PRO A 248 -11.13 5.89 16.52
N GLY A 249 -12.16 5.11 16.90
CA GLY A 249 -13.49 5.62 17.20
C GLY A 249 -14.33 6.04 15.99
N ALA A 250 -13.88 5.81 14.77
CA ALA A 250 -14.65 6.12 13.57
C ALA A 250 -15.90 5.23 13.41
N HIS A 251 -15.81 3.98 13.89
CA HIS A 251 -16.90 2.98 13.78
C HIS A 251 -16.91 2.08 15.03
N THR A 252 -18.09 1.70 15.46
CA THR A 252 -18.40 0.70 16.48
C THR A 252 -19.43 -0.28 15.93
#